data_6033c8c97cb448113fae215bf4090cba
#
_entry.id   6033c8c97cb448113fae215bf4090cba
#
_cell.length_a   1.000
_cell.length_b   1.000
_cell.length_c   1.000
_cell.angle_alpha   90.00
_cell.angle_beta   90.00
_cell.angle_gamma   90.00
#
_symmetry.space_group_name_H-M   'P 1'
#
loop_
_entity.id
_entity.type
_entity.pdbx_description
1 polymer ?
#
loop_
_entity_poly.entity_id
_entity_poly.type
_entity_poly.pdbx_seq_one_letter_code
_entity_poly.pdbx_strand_id
1 'polypeptide(L)'
;MIKTIIVEDDPNDVKTLVDGLSRYEEIEILCICKNSTEGLASIVKYHPELIFLDIEMPGMSGVEFLESLDSSVLNKCRIVVYTAYKHYAVEAFRKHAFDILLKPIDPDDLRGIIERFMDSWRAPADNEEGVIARAEKDLLMYLNNVDFQVFKLRDIVIFRYDNDKKRWQIIIANHHEPIPMKHSVSSKEILNLSNQFVQVHKKFIINIYYLQSVRDSICHFYPPFEDIKGVKISFKYRKHLLEKFSNL
;
A
#
# COMPACT_ATOMS: atom_id res chain seq x y z
N MET A 1 9.69 -22.38 6.35
CA MET A 1 8.81 -22.32 5.16
C MET A 1 7.69 -21.34 5.45
N ILE A 2 7.42 -20.42 4.51
CA ILE A 2 6.37 -19.41 4.62
C ILE A 2 5.07 -20.01 4.15
N LYS A 3 4.14 -20.21 5.08
CA LYS A 3 2.82 -20.78 4.81
C LYS A 3 2.01 -19.82 3.95
N THR A 4 1.78 -20.20 2.71
CA THR A 4 1.11 -19.34 1.71
C THR A 4 -0.19 -19.99 1.25
N ILE A 5 -1.24 -19.17 1.07
CA ILE A 5 -2.45 -19.58 0.36
C ILE A 5 -2.68 -18.66 -0.84
N ILE A 6 -3.35 -19.20 -1.86
CA ILE A 6 -3.78 -18.45 -3.04
C ILE A 6 -5.30 -18.49 -3.07
N VAL A 7 -5.93 -17.33 -3.24
CA VAL A 7 -7.39 -17.17 -3.39
C VAL A 7 -7.63 -16.57 -4.76
N GLU A 8 -7.95 -17.42 -5.73
CA GLU A 8 -8.02 -17.11 -7.16
C GLU A 8 -8.91 -18.14 -7.87
N ASP A 9 -9.85 -17.71 -8.66
CA ASP A 9 -10.80 -18.60 -9.36
C ASP A 9 -10.38 -18.97 -10.78
N ASP A 10 -9.53 -18.17 -11.45
CA ASP A 10 -9.03 -18.50 -12.80
C ASP A 10 -7.84 -19.49 -12.74
N PRO A 11 -7.97 -20.70 -13.32
CA PRO A 11 -6.91 -21.71 -13.29
C PRO A 11 -5.61 -21.27 -14.00
N ASN A 12 -5.68 -20.37 -15.00
CA ASN A 12 -4.49 -19.90 -15.73
C ASN A 12 -3.70 -18.93 -14.87
N ASP A 13 -4.40 -18.03 -14.16
CA ASP A 13 -3.79 -17.08 -13.24
C ASP A 13 -3.19 -17.79 -12.04
N VAL A 14 -3.90 -18.81 -11.51
CA VAL A 14 -3.35 -19.72 -10.49
C VAL A 14 -2.06 -20.37 -10.96
N LYS A 15 -2.07 -20.96 -12.17
CA LYS A 15 -0.88 -21.62 -12.72
C LYS A 15 0.28 -20.64 -12.86
N THR A 16 0.02 -19.47 -13.42
CA THR A 16 1.04 -18.42 -13.61
C THR A 16 1.67 -18.01 -12.28
N LEU A 17 0.85 -17.82 -11.25
CA LEU A 17 1.32 -17.44 -9.92
C LEU A 17 2.11 -18.58 -9.24
N VAL A 18 1.62 -19.83 -9.33
CA VAL A 18 2.32 -21.01 -8.80
C VAL A 18 3.68 -21.19 -9.48
N ASP A 19 3.73 -21.08 -10.80
CA ASP A 19 4.98 -21.17 -11.57
C ASP A 19 5.98 -20.06 -11.17
N GLY A 20 5.47 -18.84 -10.90
CA GLY A 20 6.27 -17.74 -10.39
C GLY A 20 6.82 -18.00 -8.99
N LEU A 21 5.96 -18.46 -8.08
CA LEU A 21 6.31 -18.73 -6.68
C LEU A 21 7.21 -19.96 -6.49
N SER A 22 7.17 -20.93 -7.41
CA SER A 22 8.02 -22.13 -7.33
C SER A 22 9.51 -21.87 -7.37
N ARG A 23 9.93 -20.67 -7.73
CA ARG A 23 11.33 -20.21 -7.74
C ARG A 23 11.87 -19.86 -6.35
N TYR A 24 10.99 -19.81 -5.33
CA TYR A 24 11.30 -19.40 -3.96
C TYR A 24 11.12 -20.59 -3.03
N GLU A 25 12.23 -21.26 -2.67
CA GLU A 25 12.23 -22.47 -1.84
C GLU A 25 11.62 -22.25 -0.44
N GLU A 26 11.61 -21.00 0.03
CA GLU A 26 11.06 -20.62 1.32
C GLU A 26 9.52 -20.60 1.33
N ILE A 27 8.87 -20.53 0.17
CA ILE A 27 7.39 -20.43 0.05
C ILE A 27 6.79 -21.84 -0.03
N GLU A 28 5.85 -22.09 0.87
CA GLU A 28 5.05 -23.33 0.89
C GLU A 28 3.60 -23.01 0.59
N ILE A 29 3.10 -23.37 -0.59
CA ILE A 29 1.70 -23.20 -0.96
C ILE A 29 0.88 -24.29 -0.30
N LEU A 30 0.09 -23.96 0.72
CA LEU A 30 -0.70 -24.92 1.50
C LEU A 30 -2.02 -25.27 0.81
N CYS A 31 -2.65 -24.32 0.16
CA CYS A 31 -3.86 -24.55 -0.64
C CYS A 31 -4.14 -23.42 -1.63
N ILE A 32 -4.97 -23.77 -2.60
CA ILE A 32 -5.52 -22.85 -3.60
C ILE A 32 -7.04 -22.86 -3.39
N CYS A 33 -7.60 -21.68 -3.12
CA CYS A 33 -9.02 -21.47 -2.87
C CYS A 33 -9.65 -20.78 -4.08
N LYS A 34 -10.78 -21.28 -4.53
CA LYS A 34 -11.45 -20.79 -5.74
C LYS A 34 -12.46 -19.66 -5.48
N ASN A 35 -12.63 -19.27 -4.25
CA ASN A 35 -13.51 -18.18 -3.83
C ASN A 35 -13.16 -17.69 -2.42
N SER A 36 -13.72 -16.55 -2.07
CA SER A 36 -13.50 -15.89 -0.78
C SER A 36 -13.92 -16.75 0.42
N THR A 37 -15.00 -17.53 0.31
CA THR A 37 -15.48 -18.40 1.42
C THR A 37 -14.47 -19.49 1.74
N GLU A 38 -13.91 -20.15 0.72
CA GLU A 38 -12.82 -21.13 0.90
C GLU A 38 -11.56 -20.46 1.47
N GLY A 39 -11.24 -19.24 1.00
CA GLY A 39 -10.13 -18.46 1.51
C GLY A 39 -10.24 -18.18 3.00
N LEU A 40 -11.38 -17.67 3.47
CA LEU A 40 -11.64 -17.41 4.89
C LEU A 40 -11.54 -18.68 5.75
N ALA A 41 -12.12 -19.79 5.29
CA ALA A 41 -12.00 -21.06 5.98
C ALA A 41 -10.53 -21.55 6.07
N SER A 42 -9.76 -21.33 5.01
CA SER A 42 -8.36 -21.71 4.93
C SER A 42 -7.46 -20.87 5.85
N ILE A 43 -7.77 -19.59 6.04
CA ILE A 43 -7.07 -18.74 7.03
C ILE A 43 -7.20 -19.34 8.44
N VAL A 44 -8.41 -19.71 8.82
CA VAL A 44 -8.67 -20.31 10.15
C VAL A 44 -7.97 -21.67 10.31
N LYS A 45 -7.94 -22.45 9.24
CA LYS A 45 -7.37 -23.82 9.28
C LYS A 45 -5.85 -23.83 9.27
N TYR A 46 -5.23 -23.03 8.43
CA TYR A 46 -3.80 -23.12 8.12
C TYR A 46 -2.96 -22.03 8.77
N HIS A 47 -3.59 -20.93 9.23
CA HIS A 47 -2.89 -19.77 9.76
C HIS A 47 -1.75 -19.32 8.83
N PRO A 48 -2.07 -18.93 7.58
CA PRO A 48 -1.06 -18.57 6.60
C PRO A 48 -0.34 -17.28 7.03
N GLU A 49 0.88 -17.13 6.53
CA GLU A 49 1.73 -15.97 6.75
C GLU A 49 1.67 -15.02 5.55
N LEU A 50 1.35 -15.59 4.37
CA LEU A 50 1.20 -14.86 3.12
C LEU A 50 -0.05 -15.32 2.37
N ILE A 51 -0.81 -14.38 1.83
CA ILE A 51 -1.99 -14.64 1.00
C ILE A 51 -1.84 -13.87 -0.30
N PHE A 52 -2.01 -14.55 -1.44
CA PHE A 52 -2.30 -13.89 -2.71
C PHE A 52 -3.80 -13.93 -2.93
N LEU A 53 -4.41 -12.77 -3.17
CA LEU A 53 -5.87 -12.60 -3.22
C LEU A 53 -6.28 -11.89 -4.50
N ASP A 54 -7.08 -12.52 -5.34
CA ASP A 54 -7.76 -11.78 -6.41
C ASP A 54 -8.90 -10.92 -5.86
N ILE A 55 -9.12 -9.80 -6.54
CA ILE A 55 -10.20 -8.87 -6.21
C ILE A 55 -11.51 -9.27 -6.91
N GLU A 56 -11.44 -9.72 -8.15
CA GLU A 56 -12.61 -10.04 -8.96
C GLU A 56 -12.91 -11.53 -8.95
N MET A 57 -13.59 -11.98 -7.92
CA MET A 57 -14.05 -13.35 -7.80
C MET A 57 -15.58 -13.42 -7.73
N PRO A 58 -16.21 -14.52 -8.19
CA PRO A 58 -17.64 -14.73 -8.03
C PRO A 58 -18.08 -14.74 -6.56
N GLY A 59 -19.15 -14.06 -6.25
CA GLY A 59 -19.71 -13.94 -4.89
C GLY A 59 -19.10 -12.78 -4.12
N MET A 60 -18.43 -13.06 -3.02
CA MET A 60 -17.73 -12.05 -2.22
C MET A 60 -16.45 -11.59 -2.94
N SER A 61 -16.34 -10.31 -3.24
CA SER A 61 -15.14 -9.73 -3.85
C SER A 61 -13.93 -9.78 -2.91
N GLY A 62 -12.72 -9.66 -3.47
CA GLY A 62 -11.50 -9.57 -2.66
C GLY A 62 -11.47 -8.34 -1.74
N VAL A 63 -12.15 -7.25 -2.09
CA VAL A 63 -12.28 -6.08 -1.21
C VAL A 63 -13.13 -6.41 0.01
N GLU A 64 -14.30 -7.02 -0.18
CA GLU A 64 -15.17 -7.48 0.92
C GLU A 64 -14.48 -8.55 1.77
N PHE A 65 -13.66 -9.41 1.15
CA PHE A 65 -12.81 -10.36 1.85
C PHE A 65 -11.83 -9.62 2.80
N LEU A 66 -11.11 -8.62 2.33
CA LEU A 66 -10.19 -7.81 3.15
C LEU A 66 -10.94 -7.13 4.31
N GLU A 67 -12.15 -6.61 4.07
CA GLU A 67 -12.98 -5.99 5.09
C GLU A 67 -13.47 -6.96 6.16
N SER A 68 -13.64 -8.23 5.81
CA SER A 68 -14.09 -9.28 6.73
C SER A 68 -13.01 -9.76 7.70
N LEU A 69 -11.73 -9.43 7.43
CA LEU A 69 -10.61 -9.84 8.26
C LEU A 69 -10.46 -8.95 9.49
N ASP A 70 -10.31 -9.57 10.63
CA ASP A 70 -10.02 -8.85 11.85
C ASP A 70 -8.52 -8.51 11.99
N SER A 71 -8.22 -7.59 12.91
CA SER A 71 -6.84 -7.13 13.15
C SER A 71 -5.91 -8.25 13.60
N SER A 72 -6.42 -9.33 14.22
CA SER A 72 -5.60 -10.45 14.69
C SER A 72 -5.02 -11.27 13.53
N VAL A 73 -5.78 -11.38 12.42
CA VAL A 73 -5.33 -12.00 11.17
C VAL A 73 -4.34 -11.08 10.47
N LEU A 74 -4.70 -9.81 10.27
CA LEU A 74 -3.90 -8.83 9.55
C LEU A 74 -2.52 -8.57 10.20
N ASN A 75 -2.41 -8.73 11.50
CA ASN A 75 -1.14 -8.60 12.22
C ASN A 75 -0.19 -9.78 11.98
N LYS A 76 -0.71 -10.97 11.65
CA LYS A 76 0.06 -12.21 11.50
C LYS A 76 0.20 -12.67 10.05
N CYS A 77 -0.59 -12.12 9.15
CA CYS A 77 -0.65 -12.51 7.75
C CYS A 77 -0.49 -11.28 6.85
N ARG A 78 0.33 -11.39 5.82
CA ARG A 78 0.45 -10.37 4.78
C ARG A 78 -0.38 -10.75 3.58
N ILE A 79 -1.12 -9.79 3.04
CA ILE A 79 -2.00 -10.01 1.90
C ILE A 79 -1.47 -9.24 0.70
N VAL A 80 -1.11 -9.95 -0.35
CA VAL A 80 -0.77 -9.40 -1.66
C VAL A 80 -2.00 -9.51 -2.55
N VAL A 81 -2.50 -8.38 -3.00
CA VAL A 81 -3.61 -8.36 -3.96
C VAL A 81 -3.06 -8.70 -5.35
N TYR A 82 -3.64 -9.72 -5.99
CA TYR A 82 -3.26 -10.20 -7.31
C TYR A 82 -4.38 -9.93 -8.31
N THR A 83 -4.31 -8.86 -9.09
CA THR A 83 -5.44 -8.40 -9.91
C THR A 83 -5.02 -7.83 -11.26
N ALA A 84 -5.91 -7.91 -12.26
CA ALA A 84 -5.73 -7.23 -13.54
C ALA A 84 -5.99 -5.71 -13.47
N TYR A 85 -6.60 -5.23 -12.42
CA TYR A 85 -7.20 -3.89 -12.36
C TYR A 85 -6.44 -2.94 -11.42
N LYS A 86 -5.66 -2.04 -12.01
CA LYS A 86 -4.88 -1.02 -11.29
C LYS A 86 -5.71 -0.10 -10.38
N HIS A 87 -6.99 0.11 -10.70
CA HIS A 87 -7.84 1.01 -9.90
C HIS A 87 -8.19 0.46 -8.52
N TYR A 88 -8.16 -0.88 -8.33
CA TYR A 88 -8.32 -1.48 -7.01
C TYR A 88 -7.10 -1.30 -6.09
N ALA A 89 -5.96 -0.89 -6.65
CA ALA A 89 -4.73 -0.71 -5.87
C ALA A 89 -4.92 0.21 -4.66
N VAL A 90 -5.60 1.34 -4.85
CA VAL A 90 -5.87 2.31 -3.77
C VAL A 90 -6.78 1.71 -2.71
N GLU A 91 -7.83 1.01 -3.14
CA GLU A 91 -8.80 0.42 -2.22
C GLU A 91 -8.20 -0.75 -1.44
N ALA A 92 -7.50 -1.63 -2.10
CA ALA A 92 -6.77 -2.74 -1.48
C ALA A 92 -5.74 -2.25 -0.46
N PHE A 93 -4.99 -1.21 -0.81
CA PHE A 93 -4.03 -0.60 0.10
C PHE A 93 -4.71 0.01 1.35
N ARG A 94 -5.85 0.68 1.19
CA ARG A 94 -6.66 1.19 2.30
C ARG A 94 -7.19 0.08 3.22
N LYS A 95 -7.38 -1.12 2.68
CA LYS A 95 -7.90 -2.30 3.39
C LYS A 95 -6.79 -3.23 3.88
N HIS A 96 -5.59 -2.67 4.15
CA HIS A 96 -4.46 -3.39 4.74
C HIS A 96 -3.77 -4.41 3.83
N ALA A 97 -3.92 -4.33 2.50
CA ALA A 97 -3.08 -5.11 1.61
C ALA A 97 -1.60 -4.75 1.85
N PHE A 98 -0.76 -5.77 1.93
CA PHE A 98 0.69 -5.61 2.09
C PHE A 98 1.31 -5.05 0.81
N ASP A 99 0.87 -5.58 -0.35
CA ASP A 99 1.37 -5.18 -1.66
C ASP A 99 0.37 -5.54 -2.75
N ILE A 100 0.67 -5.17 -4.00
CA ILE A 100 -0.17 -5.44 -5.16
C ILE A 100 0.68 -6.02 -6.27
N LEU A 101 0.27 -7.17 -6.79
CA LEU A 101 0.81 -7.84 -7.95
C LEU A 101 -0.18 -7.71 -9.10
N LEU A 102 0.23 -7.09 -10.19
CA LEU A 102 -0.64 -6.92 -11.35
C LEU A 102 -0.59 -8.15 -12.27
N LYS A 103 -1.74 -8.48 -12.87
CA LYS A 103 -1.85 -9.44 -13.99
C LYS A 103 -1.62 -8.70 -15.32
N PRO A 104 -0.85 -9.26 -16.27
CA PRO A 104 -0.03 -10.46 -16.13
C PRO A 104 1.18 -10.24 -15.24
N ILE A 105 1.67 -11.27 -14.56
CA ILE A 105 2.79 -11.17 -13.62
C ILE A 105 4.06 -10.72 -14.35
N ASP A 106 4.62 -9.60 -13.89
CA ASP A 106 6.01 -9.27 -14.16
C ASP A 106 6.91 -10.00 -13.13
N PRO A 107 7.90 -10.79 -13.57
CA PRO A 107 8.80 -11.50 -12.66
C PRO A 107 9.57 -10.57 -11.72
N ASP A 108 9.88 -9.35 -12.14
CA ASP A 108 10.61 -8.38 -11.32
C ASP A 108 9.70 -7.78 -10.23
N ASP A 109 8.42 -7.54 -10.53
CA ASP A 109 7.43 -7.12 -9.55
C ASP A 109 7.21 -8.20 -8.49
N LEU A 110 7.02 -9.46 -8.92
CA LEU A 110 6.88 -10.58 -7.98
C LEU A 110 8.12 -10.72 -7.09
N ARG A 111 9.32 -10.64 -7.68
CA ARG A 111 10.57 -10.69 -6.92
C ARG A 111 10.63 -9.56 -5.88
N GLY A 112 10.33 -8.33 -6.25
CA GLY A 112 10.33 -7.20 -5.34
C GLY A 112 9.35 -7.35 -4.17
N ILE A 113 8.17 -7.94 -4.43
CA ILE A 113 7.18 -8.25 -3.39
C ILE A 113 7.72 -9.30 -2.42
N ILE A 114 8.29 -10.39 -2.94
CA ILE A 114 8.84 -11.46 -2.09
C ILE A 114 10.03 -10.97 -1.28
N GLU A 115 10.94 -10.19 -1.85
CA GLU A 115 12.06 -9.58 -1.13
C GLU A 115 11.56 -8.68 0.03
N ARG A 116 10.61 -7.79 -0.21
CA ARG A 116 10.00 -6.95 0.83
C ARG A 116 9.33 -7.78 1.94
N PHE A 117 8.65 -8.85 1.54
CA PHE A 117 8.05 -9.77 2.49
C PHE A 117 9.13 -10.44 3.36
N MET A 118 10.17 -11.01 2.75
CA MET A 118 11.28 -11.67 3.44
C MET A 118 11.99 -10.73 4.41
N ASP A 119 12.26 -9.49 4.01
CA ASP A 119 12.88 -8.47 4.86
C ASP A 119 12.00 -8.16 6.08
N SER A 120 10.68 -8.10 5.88
CA SER A 120 9.73 -7.90 6.97
C SER A 120 9.62 -9.10 7.91
N TRP A 121 9.86 -10.31 7.37
CA TRP A 121 9.72 -11.57 8.08
C TRP A 121 10.98 -11.94 8.87
N ARG A 122 12.18 -11.67 8.33
CA ARG A 122 13.47 -11.97 8.96
C ARG A 122 13.88 -11.01 10.06
N ALA A 123 13.16 -9.92 10.28
CA ALA A 123 13.42 -9.03 11.40
C ALA A 123 13.22 -9.79 12.72
N PRO A 124 14.24 -9.83 13.63
CA PRO A 124 14.17 -10.62 14.86
C PRO A 124 12.94 -10.27 15.68
N ALA A 125 12.24 -11.31 16.16
CA ALA A 125 11.08 -11.18 17.06
C ALA A 125 11.44 -10.65 18.46
N ASP A 126 12.73 -10.37 18.72
CA ASP A 126 13.24 -9.98 20.04
C ASP A 126 13.02 -8.49 20.41
N ASN A 127 12.37 -7.73 19.53
CA ASN A 127 11.85 -6.42 19.90
C ASN A 127 10.35 -6.40 19.66
N GLU A 128 9.56 -6.57 20.71
CA GLU A 128 8.13 -6.23 20.69
C GLU A 128 7.90 -4.80 20.15
N GLU A 129 8.89 -3.91 20.29
CA GLU A 129 8.96 -2.61 19.64
C GLU A 129 9.20 -2.70 18.11
N GLY A 130 9.85 -3.73 17.58
CA GLY A 130 10.19 -3.87 16.15
C GLY A 130 9.01 -4.29 15.27
N VAL A 131 8.06 -5.07 15.79
CA VAL A 131 6.84 -5.48 15.06
C VAL A 131 5.80 -4.36 15.07
N ILE A 132 5.73 -3.60 16.16
CA ILE A 132 4.92 -2.38 16.26
C ILE A 132 5.54 -1.24 15.43
N ALA A 133 6.86 -1.22 15.22
CA ALA A 133 7.55 -0.16 14.47
C ALA A 133 7.43 -0.27 12.93
N ARG A 134 6.93 -1.40 12.39
CA ARG A 134 6.60 -1.56 10.96
C ARG A 134 5.10 -1.64 10.68
N ALA A 135 4.24 -1.76 11.70
CA ALA A 135 2.89 -1.26 11.60
C ALA A 135 3.01 0.22 11.20
N GLU A 136 2.41 0.62 10.09
CA GLU A 136 2.43 2.00 9.57
C GLU A 136 2.46 2.98 10.74
N LYS A 137 3.56 3.73 10.86
CA LYS A 137 3.68 4.74 11.91
C LYS A 137 2.54 5.72 11.72
N ASP A 138 1.55 5.65 12.59
CA ASP A 138 0.50 6.64 12.59
C ASP A 138 1.13 8.02 12.83
N LEU A 139 0.70 9.00 12.05
CA LEU A 139 1.15 10.38 12.22
C LEU A 139 0.33 11.03 13.33
N LEU A 140 0.95 11.24 14.49
CA LEU A 140 0.33 11.99 15.55
C LEU A 140 0.55 13.49 15.30
N MET A 141 -0.53 14.24 15.15
CA MET A 141 -0.49 15.70 15.01
C MET A 141 -1.25 16.37 16.14
N TYR A 142 -0.58 17.31 16.80
CA TYR A 142 -1.23 18.20 17.75
C TYR A 142 -2.03 19.27 17.01
N LEU A 143 -3.32 19.38 17.31
CA LEU A 143 -4.21 20.43 16.83
C LEU A 143 -4.02 21.72 17.63
N ASN A 144 -3.75 21.58 18.91
CA ASN A 144 -3.41 22.65 19.86
C ASN A 144 -2.46 22.09 20.94
N ASN A 145 -2.32 22.77 22.07
CA ASN A 145 -1.41 22.34 23.14
C ASN A 145 -1.90 21.10 23.92
N VAL A 146 -3.17 20.71 23.76
CA VAL A 146 -3.81 19.62 24.52
C VAL A 146 -4.33 18.55 23.54
N ASP A 147 -5.02 18.97 22.48
CA ASP A 147 -5.67 18.07 21.56
C ASP A 147 -4.72 17.59 20.47
N PHE A 148 -4.77 16.32 20.17
CA PHE A 148 -4.04 15.71 19.05
C PHE A 148 -4.98 14.80 18.27
N GLN A 149 -4.60 14.56 17.01
CA GLN A 149 -5.27 13.63 16.11
C GLN A 149 -4.23 12.67 15.53
N VAL A 150 -4.62 11.40 15.42
CA VAL A 150 -3.80 10.35 14.83
C VAL A 150 -4.30 10.11 13.41
N PHE A 151 -3.37 10.15 12.45
CA PHE A 151 -3.62 9.89 11.04
C PHE A 151 -2.84 8.68 10.59
N LYS A 152 -3.48 7.77 9.91
CA LYS A 152 -2.78 6.68 9.25
C LYS A 152 -2.06 7.23 8.03
N LEU A 153 -0.76 6.95 7.91
CA LEU A 153 0.04 7.47 6.79
C LEU A 153 -0.54 7.08 5.43
N ARG A 154 -1.13 5.89 5.34
CA ARG A 154 -1.79 5.42 4.11
C ARG A 154 -2.96 6.29 3.67
N ASP A 155 -3.67 6.95 4.59
CA ASP A 155 -4.81 7.79 4.27
C ASP A 155 -4.39 9.18 3.77
N ILE A 156 -3.10 9.51 3.88
CA ILE A 156 -2.56 10.79 3.41
C ILE A 156 -2.29 10.70 1.91
N VAL A 157 -2.98 11.55 1.16
CA VAL A 157 -2.88 11.62 -0.31
C VAL A 157 -1.75 12.57 -0.73
N ILE A 158 -1.71 13.77 -0.15
CA ILE A 158 -0.75 14.81 -0.50
C ILE A 158 -0.38 15.63 0.74
N PHE A 159 0.90 16.00 0.82
CA PHE A 159 1.34 17.14 1.60
C PHE A 159 1.51 18.35 0.68
N ARG A 160 0.85 19.45 0.99
CA ARG A 160 0.91 20.70 0.27
C ARG A 160 1.47 21.80 1.12
N TYR A 161 2.45 22.55 0.61
CA TYR A 161 2.99 23.71 1.31
C TYR A 161 2.13 24.94 1.02
N ASP A 162 1.57 25.53 2.06
CA ASP A 162 0.82 26.77 2.04
C ASP A 162 1.80 27.95 2.22
N ASN A 163 1.93 28.78 1.16
CA ASN A 163 2.86 29.92 1.19
C ASN A 163 2.38 31.04 2.10
N ASP A 164 1.09 31.25 2.23
CA ASP A 164 0.52 32.35 3.00
C ASP A 164 0.66 32.04 4.51
N LYS A 165 0.40 30.82 4.86
CA LYS A 165 0.53 30.31 6.24
C LYS A 165 1.92 29.78 6.56
N LYS A 166 2.85 29.72 5.57
CA LYS A 166 4.24 29.24 5.70
C LYS A 166 4.37 27.89 6.41
N ARG A 167 3.50 26.94 6.08
CA ARG A 167 3.48 25.60 6.67
C ARG A 167 2.94 24.54 5.73
N TRP A 168 3.27 23.30 6.02
CA TRP A 168 2.70 22.15 5.34
C TRP A 168 1.27 21.91 5.82
N GLN A 169 0.46 21.38 4.91
CA GLN A 169 -0.90 20.89 5.14
C GLN A 169 -0.99 19.48 4.61
N ILE A 170 -1.75 18.62 5.26
CA ILE A 170 -2.09 17.30 4.74
C ILE A 170 -3.48 17.30 4.09
N ILE A 171 -3.60 16.57 3.00
CA ILE A 171 -4.87 16.24 2.35
C ILE A 171 -5.05 14.74 2.53
N ILE A 172 -6.14 14.35 3.20
CA ILE A 172 -6.41 12.97 3.58
C ILE A 172 -7.60 12.46 2.78
N ALA A 173 -7.61 11.16 2.53
CA ALA A 173 -8.77 10.45 2.04
C ALA A 173 -9.97 10.69 2.97
N ASN A 174 -11.12 11.01 2.39
CA ASN A 174 -12.38 11.26 3.10
C ASN A 174 -12.45 12.52 3.99
N HIS A 175 -11.51 13.47 3.81
CA HIS A 175 -11.55 14.75 4.52
C HIS A 175 -11.47 15.90 3.51
N HIS A 176 -12.50 16.76 3.50
CA HIS A 176 -12.63 17.81 2.45
C HIS A 176 -11.69 19.00 2.65
N GLU A 177 -11.25 19.25 3.88
CA GLU A 177 -10.40 20.40 4.17
C GLU A 177 -8.95 20.01 4.46
N PRO A 178 -7.96 20.76 3.95
CA PRO A 178 -6.57 20.52 4.27
C PRO A 178 -6.27 20.77 5.74
N ILE A 179 -5.63 19.81 6.41
CA ILE A 179 -5.27 19.88 7.83
C ILE A 179 -3.88 20.49 7.97
N PRO A 180 -3.73 21.60 8.69
CA PRO A 180 -2.45 22.27 8.83
C PRO A 180 -1.50 21.53 9.78
N MET A 181 -0.23 21.40 9.38
CA MET A 181 0.84 20.88 10.22
C MET A 181 1.50 21.99 11.06
N LYS A 182 2.36 21.62 12.01
CA LYS A 182 3.20 22.57 12.74
C LYS A 182 4.14 23.33 11.78
N HIS A 183 4.45 24.58 12.11
CA HIS A 183 5.34 25.41 11.28
C HIS A 183 6.77 24.88 11.14
N SER A 184 7.25 24.13 12.12
CA SER A 184 8.61 23.59 12.16
C SER A 184 8.84 22.38 11.24
N VAL A 185 7.79 21.79 10.67
CA VAL A 185 7.91 20.56 9.88
C VAL A 185 8.56 20.85 8.53
N SER A 186 9.65 20.14 8.25
CA SER A 186 10.39 20.21 6.99
C SER A 186 9.95 19.12 6.00
N SER A 187 10.20 19.34 4.70
CA SER A 187 9.97 18.31 3.69
C SER A 187 10.76 17.03 3.93
N LYS A 188 11.96 17.13 4.52
CA LYS A 188 12.79 15.98 4.85
C LYS A 188 12.14 15.10 5.93
N GLU A 189 11.55 15.70 6.96
CA GLU A 189 10.83 14.95 8.00
C GLU A 189 9.62 14.22 7.41
N ILE A 190 8.86 14.88 6.51
CA ILE A 190 7.72 14.26 5.82
C ILE A 190 8.17 13.06 4.98
N LEU A 191 9.25 13.18 4.23
CA LEU A 191 9.78 12.09 3.41
C LEU A 191 10.30 10.91 4.24
N ASN A 192 10.74 11.16 5.45
CA ASN A 192 11.18 10.11 6.37
C ASN A 192 10.02 9.35 7.06
N LEU A 193 8.77 9.82 6.93
CA LEU A 193 7.61 9.14 7.52
C LEU A 193 7.38 7.77 6.86
N SER A 194 7.49 7.70 5.53
CA SER A 194 7.30 6.47 4.77
C SER A 194 7.87 6.57 3.37
N ASN A 195 8.30 5.45 2.80
CA ASN A 195 8.79 5.34 1.42
C ASN A 195 7.71 5.60 0.36
N GLN A 196 6.43 5.58 0.75
CA GLN A 196 5.30 5.91 -0.13
C GLN A 196 5.24 7.40 -0.50
N PHE A 197 5.92 8.27 0.24
CA PHE A 197 5.91 9.70 0.00
C PHE A 197 7.06 10.12 -0.90
N VAL A 198 6.72 10.83 -1.98
CA VAL A 198 7.70 11.33 -2.94
C VAL A 198 7.49 12.82 -3.19
N GLN A 199 8.57 13.57 -3.09
CA GLN A 199 8.51 14.99 -3.42
C GLN A 199 8.50 15.17 -4.94
N VAL A 200 7.46 15.82 -5.46
CA VAL A 200 7.29 16.13 -6.91
C VAL A 200 7.51 17.60 -7.21
N HIS A 201 7.41 18.44 -6.21
CA HIS A 201 7.64 19.89 -6.31
C HIS A 201 8.07 20.45 -4.95
N LYS A 202 8.68 21.64 -4.92
CA LYS A 202 9.03 22.29 -3.62
C LYS A 202 7.83 22.49 -2.69
N LYS A 203 6.60 22.47 -3.23
CA LYS A 203 5.35 22.65 -2.50
C LYS A 203 4.50 21.39 -2.40
N PHE A 204 4.90 20.28 -3.04
CA PHE A 204 4.10 19.08 -3.09
C PHE A 204 4.94 17.83 -2.81
N ILE A 205 4.47 17.02 -1.87
CA ILE A 205 4.90 15.66 -1.62
C ILE A 205 3.65 14.80 -1.77
N ILE A 206 3.69 13.79 -2.63
CA ILE A 206 2.54 12.93 -2.92
C ILE A 206 2.77 11.53 -2.36
N ASN A 207 1.68 10.86 -2.06
CA ASN A 207 1.68 9.44 -1.85
C ASN A 207 1.55 8.75 -3.23
N ILE A 208 2.56 7.94 -3.59
CA ILE A 208 2.63 7.30 -4.92
C ILE A 208 1.48 6.34 -5.19
N TYR A 209 0.88 5.76 -4.15
CA TYR A 209 -0.25 4.82 -4.30
C TYR A 209 -1.52 5.49 -4.81
N TYR A 210 -1.65 6.81 -4.65
CA TYR A 210 -2.77 7.57 -5.19
C TYR A 210 -2.49 8.16 -6.57
N LEU A 211 -1.23 8.08 -7.06
CA LEU A 211 -0.86 8.64 -8.36
C LEU A 211 -1.32 7.73 -9.49
N GLN A 212 -2.23 8.21 -10.33
CA GLN A 212 -2.71 7.52 -11.53
C GLN A 212 -1.81 7.75 -12.75
N SER A 213 -1.47 9.00 -13.01
CA SER A 213 -0.67 9.37 -14.18
C SER A 213 -0.02 10.74 -14.00
N VAL A 214 0.99 11.01 -14.83
CA VAL A 214 1.57 12.35 -15.00
C VAL A 214 1.43 12.73 -16.46
N ARG A 215 0.63 13.77 -16.77
CA ARG A 215 0.44 14.32 -18.11
C ARG A 215 0.75 15.81 -18.09
N ASP A 216 1.49 16.31 -19.07
CA ASP A 216 1.90 17.72 -19.15
C ASP A 216 2.54 18.25 -17.84
N SER A 217 3.32 17.42 -17.19
CA SER A 217 3.92 17.69 -15.88
C SER A 217 2.91 17.94 -14.74
N ILE A 218 1.67 17.47 -14.88
CA ILE A 218 0.62 17.52 -13.87
C ILE A 218 0.35 16.09 -13.37
N CYS A 219 0.34 15.91 -12.05
CA CYS A 219 -0.04 14.66 -11.42
C CYS A 219 -1.57 14.54 -11.41
N HIS A 220 -2.07 13.40 -11.85
CA HIS A 220 -3.47 13.00 -11.78
C HIS A 220 -3.60 11.83 -10.80
N PHE A 221 -4.66 11.84 -10.02
CA PHE A 221 -4.86 10.87 -8.95
C PHE A 221 -6.03 9.96 -9.27
N TYR A 222 -6.00 8.75 -8.70
CA TYR A 222 -7.11 7.82 -8.79
C TYR A 222 -8.37 8.36 -8.11
N PRO A 223 -9.58 7.91 -8.55
CA PRO A 223 -10.81 8.18 -7.83
C PRO A 223 -10.72 7.80 -6.34
N PRO A 224 -11.34 8.57 -5.45
CA PRO A 224 -12.16 9.76 -5.67
C PRO A 224 -11.37 11.10 -5.60
N PHE A 225 -10.07 11.10 -5.96
CA PHE A 225 -9.17 12.27 -5.81
C PHE A 225 -8.89 13.01 -7.12
N GLU A 226 -9.68 12.80 -8.16
CA GLU A 226 -9.55 13.46 -9.47
C GLU A 226 -9.71 14.97 -9.38
N ASP A 227 -10.39 15.44 -8.35
CA ASP A 227 -10.58 16.88 -8.09
C ASP A 227 -9.35 17.56 -7.51
N ILE A 228 -8.32 16.81 -7.11
CA ILE A 228 -7.05 17.39 -6.69
C ILE A 228 -6.28 17.87 -7.93
N LYS A 229 -6.40 19.16 -8.22
CA LYS A 229 -5.80 19.79 -9.40
C LYS A 229 -4.55 20.61 -9.06
N GLY A 230 -3.74 20.89 -10.08
CA GLY A 230 -2.61 21.82 -9.97
C GLY A 230 -1.36 21.26 -9.28
N VAL A 231 -1.29 19.94 -9.03
CA VAL A 231 -0.09 19.30 -8.49
C VAL A 231 0.91 19.08 -9.61
N LYS A 232 1.82 20.05 -9.78
CA LYS A 232 2.84 20.00 -10.82
C LYS A 232 4.09 19.28 -10.33
N ILE A 233 4.66 18.46 -11.22
CA ILE A 233 6.00 17.93 -11.03
C ILE A 233 7.02 18.88 -11.66
N SER A 234 8.05 19.27 -10.93
CA SER A 234 9.16 20.04 -11.50
C SER A 234 10.27 19.11 -11.98
N PHE A 235 11.01 19.56 -13.00
CA PHE A 235 12.08 18.78 -13.65
C PHE A 235 13.04 18.15 -12.65
N LYS A 236 13.43 18.90 -11.63
CA LYS A 236 14.36 18.45 -10.57
C LYS A 236 13.89 17.17 -9.86
N TYR A 237 12.58 16.99 -9.69
CA TYR A 237 12.02 15.88 -8.92
C TYR A 237 11.51 14.72 -9.79
N ARG A 238 11.48 14.91 -11.13
CA ARG A 238 10.95 13.91 -12.07
C ARG A 238 11.73 12.60 -12.03
N LYS A 239 13.07 12.69 -12.03
CA LYS A 239 13.92 11.50 -11.99
C LYS A 239 13.63 10.68 -10.73
N HIS A 240 13.57 11.31 -9.57
CA HIS A 240 13.31 10.64 -8.30
C HIS A 240 11.93 9.99 -8.22
N LEU A 241 10.90 10.60 -8.85
CA LEU A 241 9.60 9.96 -8.98
C LEU A 241 9.68 8.70 -9.85
N LEU A 242 10.38 8.78 -10.99
CA LEU A 242 10.50 7.63 -11.91
C LEU A 242 11.26 6.45 -11.29
N GLU A 243 12.24 6.71 -10.43
CA GLU A 243 12.98 5.68 -9.67
C GLU A 243 12.10 4.85 -8.72
N LYS A 244 10.87 5.30 -8.43
CA LYS A 244 9.90 4.56 -7.61
C LYS A 244 9.05 3.58 -8.41
N PHE A 245 9.13 3.61 -9.74
CA PHE A 245 8.36 2.74 -10.62
C PHE A 245 9.32 1.96 -11.51
N SER A 246 8.98 0.68 -11.76
CA SER A 246 9.67 -0.10 -12.78
C SER A 246 9.45 0.54 -14.15
N ASN A 247 10.52 0.79 -14.89
CA ASN A 247 10.43 1.28 -16.26
C ASN A 247 10.34 0.09 -17.21
N LEU A 248 9.32 0.13 -18.08
CA LEU A 248 9.22 -0.75 -19.25
C LEU A 248 10.18 -0.26 -20.34
#